data_a38d6db97e94225793b0af33b563a0a1
#
_entry.id   a38d6db97e94225793b0af33b563a0a1
#
_cell.length_a   1.000
_cell.length_b   1.000
_cell.length_c   1.000
_cell.angle_alpha   90.00
_cell.angle_beta   90.00
_cell.angle_gamma   90.00
#
_symmetry.space_group_name_H-M   'P 1'
#
loop_
_entity.id
_entity.type
_entity.pdbx_description
1 polymer ?
#
loop_
_entity_poly.entity_id
_entity_poly.type
_entity_poly.pdbx_seq_one_letter_code
_entity_poly.pdbx_strand_id
1 'polypeptide(L)'
;APFTAATEYAGYIRRGARLLLAGARDDAVVEEVARERNPTFLLPLQLDSDTQIKDHSPFNNMSEVIDHVLASFAAHAPGDARLVVKDHPLTPGLVNYQRITKTLAKHYDVADRVDFLDSGHMPTLLSHIAGLITINSTAGASALLHQRPTFVLANPIYALPGLTQPGKLEDFWTHPVKPDMTLFHHFRNTVIHTTQINGCFDSRSGIDMAVNKCLDVLMAKTSRIENFL
;
A
#
# COMPACT_ATOMS: atom_id res chain seq x y z
N ALA A 1 8.07 23.86 2.60
CA ALA A 1 8.47 22.68 1.83
C ALA A 1 9.99 22.63 1.78
N PRO A 2 10.63 21.46 2.00
CA PRO A 2 12.10 21.35 1.99
C PRO A 2 12.72 21.46 0.58
N PHE A 3 11.90 21.45 -0.47
CA PHE A 3 12.36 21.46 -1.86
C PHE A 3 11.74 22.63 -2.65
N THR A 4 12.51 23.13 -3.62
CA THR A 4 12.00 24.14 -4.58
C THR A 4 11.19 23.47 -5.67
N ALA A 5 10.28 24.22 -6.33
CA ALA A 5 9.52 23.70 -7.48
C ALA A 5 10.45 23.15 -8.58
N ALA A 6 11.59 23.81 -8.85
CA ALA A 6 12.58 23.32 -9.82
C ALA A 6 13.14 21.95 -9.46
N THR A 7 13.41 21.69 -8.17
CA THR A 7 13.90 20.41 -7.69
C THR A 7 12.83 19.31 -7.86
N GLU A 8 11.56 19.63 -7.59
CA GLU A 8 10.45 18.70 -7.77
C GLU A 8 10.27 18.33 -9.26
N TYR A 9 10.27 19.32 -10.17
CA TYR A 9 10.19 19.05 -11.62
C TYR A 9 11.36 18.19 -12.11
N ALA A 10 12.59 18.48 -11.67
CA ALA A 10 13.74 17.65 -11.99
C ALA A 10 13.59 16.21 -11.46
N GLY A 11 12.97 16.05 -10.30
CA GLY A 11 12.61 14.75 -9.73
C GLY A 11 11.64 13.97 -10.62
N TYR A 12 10.57 14.61 -11.09
CA TYR A 12 9.59 13.97 -11.99
C TYR A 12 10.21 13.58 -13.34
N ILE A 13 11.07 14.42 -13.93
CA ILE A 13 11.77 14.09 -15.19
C ILE A 13 12.66 12.86 -14.99
N ARG A 14 13.47 12.84 -13.92
CA ARG A 14 14.33 11.70 -13.59
C ARG A 14 13.51 10.43 -13.37
N ARG A 15 12.39 10.55 -12.68
CA ARG A 15 11.46 9.42 -12.48
C ARG A 15 10.88 8.93 -13.80
N GLY A 16 10.41 9.83 -14.67
CA GLY A 16 9.89 9.47 -16.00
C GLY A 16 10.89 8.67 -16.81
N ALA A 17 12.16 9.11 -16.86
CA ALA A 17 13.24 8.37 -17.52
C ALA A 17 13.45 6.97 -16.87
N ARG A 18 13.41 6.89 -15.54
CA ARG A 18 13.56 5.61 -14.83
C ARG A 18 12.40 4.64 -15.13
N LEU A 19 11.17 5.13 -15.17
CA LEU A 19 10.00 4.32 -15.51
C LEU A 19 10.11 3.71 -16.92
N LEU A 20 10.57 4.50 -17.91
CA LEU A 20 10.79 3.99 -19.26
C LEU A 20 11.85 2.88 -19.32
N LEU A 21 12.90 2.99 -18.51
CA LEU A 21 13.98 2.00 -18.45
C LEU A 21 13.61 0.76 -17.61
N ALA A 22 12.75 0.92 -16.60
CA ALA A 22 12.40 -0.14 -15.67
C ALA A 22 11.21 -0.99 -16.14
N GLY A 23 10.36 -0.49 -17.03
CA GLY A 23 9.08 -1.11 -17.37
C GLY A 23 9.17 -2.61 -17.70
N ALA A 24 10.02 -2.99 -18.65
CA ALA A 24 10.17 -4.40 -19.03
C ALA A 24 10.70 -5.29 -17.88
N ARG A 25 11.57 -4.76 -17.03
CA ARG A 25 12.06 -5.47 -15.83
C ARG A 25 10.93 -5.64 -14.81
N ASP A 26 10.18 -4.60 -14.55
CA ASP A 26 9.10 -4.60 -13.58
C ASP A 26 7.97 -5.53 -14.02
N ASP A 27 7.63 -5.54 -15.32
CA ASP A 27 6.67 -6.48 -15.89
C ASP A 27 7.15 -7.93 -15.75
N ALA A 28 8.44 -8.20 -15.97
CA ALA A 28 9.01 -9.53 -15.78
C ALA A 28 8.90 -10.01 -14.32
N VAL A 29 9.15 -9.12 -13.34
CA VAL A 29 8.97 -9.46 -11.92
C VAL A 29 7.50 -9.72 -11.59
N VAL A 30 6.56 -8.92 -12.12
CA VAL A 30 5.11 -9.15 -11.94
C VAL A 30 4.69 -10.51 -12.52
N GLU A 31 5.20 -10.86 -13.70
CA GLU A 31 4.94 -12.18 -14.32
C GLU A 31 5.56 -13.33 -13.51
N GLU A 32 6.76 -13.13 -12.97
CA GLU A 32 7.42 -14.10 -12.11
C GLU A 32 6.61 -14.37 -10.85
N VAL A 33 6.17 -13.31 -10.15
CA VAL A 33 5.26 -13.41 -8.99
C VAL A 33 3.97 -14.16 -9.33
N ALA A 34 3.45 -13.98 -10.54
CA ALA A 34 2.25 -14.69 -10.98
C ALA A 34 2.47 -16.17 -11.30
N ARG A 35 3.69 -16.57 -11.64
CA ARG A 35 4.04 -17.96 -12.03
C ARG A 35 4.63 -18.79 -10.89
N GLU A 36 5.36 -18.14 -9.99
CA GLU A 36 6.06 -18.82 -8.90
C GLU A 36 5.11 -19.24 -7.78
N ARG A 37 5.50 -20.32 -7.09
CA ARG A 37 4.78 -20.84 -5.91
C ARG A 37 5.38 -20.35 -4.59
N ASN A 38 6.51 -19.66 -4.64
CA ASN A 38 7.18 -19.16 -3.46
C ASN A 38 6.33 -18.05 -2.79
N PRO A 39 6.24 -18.04 -1.47
CA PRO A 39 5.45 -17.03 -0.77
C PRO A 39 6.03 -15.64 -1.02
N THR A 40 5.34 -14.83 -1.80
CA THR A 40 5.73 -13.45 -2.12
C THR A 40 4.93 -12.47 -1.27
N PHE A 41 5.61 -11.60 -0.57
CA PHE A 41 5.02 -10.51 0.21
C PHE A 41 5.19 -9.18 -0.53
N LEU A 42 4.25 -8.26 -0.36
CA LEU A 42 4.24 -6.95 -1.01
C LEU A 42 4.25 -5.82 0.01
N LEU A 43 5.20 -4.90 -0.14
CA LEU A 43 5.27 -3.63 0.58
C LEU A 43 5.05 -2.48 -0.42
N PRO A 44 3.81 -1.99 -0.62
CA PRO A 44 3.58 -0.78 -1.38
C PRO A 44 3.99 0.44 -0.55
N LEU A 45 4.85 1.29 -1.13
CA LEU A 45 5.29 2.52 -0.49
C LEU A 45 4.19 3.59 -0.54
N GLN A 46 4.22 4.51 0.41
CA GLN A 46 3.38 5.71 0.49
C GLN A 46 4.23 6.96 0.22
N LEU A 47 3.60 8.11 0.11
CA LEU A 47 4.33 9.37 -0.03
C LEU A 47 4.80 9.85 1.34
N ASP A 48 6.07 10.22 1.50
CA ASP A 48 6.60 10.79 2.75
C ASP A 48 5.87 12.08 3.17
N SER A 49 5.24 12.77 2.22
CA SER A 49 4.45 13.97 2.49
C SER A 49 3.07 13.68 3.03
N ASP A 50 2.63 12.42 3.01
CA ASP A 50 1.30 12.01 3.45
C ASP A 50 1.16 12.21 4.97
N THR A 51 0.11 12.90 5.40
CA THR A 51 -0.30 13.06 6.79
C THR A 51 -0.50 11.70 7.47
N GLN A 52 -0.91 10.70 6.72
CA GLN A 52 -1.08 9.33 7.23
C GLN A 52 0.24 8.74 7.76
N ILE A 53 1.38 9.15 7.22
CA ILE A 53 2.68 8.74 7.74
C ILE A 53 3.06 9.62 8.93
N LYS A 54 3.02 10.95 8.75
CA LYS A 54 3.55 11.92 9.72
C LYS A 54 2.78 11.98 11.02
N ASP A 55 1.45 11.94 10.95
CA ASP A 55 0.58 12.20 12.09
C ASP A 55 -0.11 10.92 12.61
N HIS A 56 -0.15 9.87 11.78
CA HIS A 56 -0.90 8.64 12.06
C HIS A 56 -0.07 7.36 11.96
N SER A 57 1.27 7.47 12.08
CA SER A 57 2.15 6.31 12.14
C SER A 57 3.33 6.54 13.09
N PRO A 58 4.01 5.47 13.54
CA PRO A 58 5.22 5.59 14.34
C PRO A 58 6.48 5.93 13.51
N PHE A 59 6.36 6.08 12.18
CA PHE A 59 7.47 6.30 11.27
C PHE A 59 7.54 7.76 10.79
N ASN A 60 8.76 8.27 10.60
CA ASN A 60 8.97 9.62 10.08
C ASN A 60 9.00 9.67 8.53
N ASN A 61 9.38 8.57 7.88
CA ASN A 61 9.52 8.48 6.42
C ASN A 61 9.51 7.01 5.96
N MET A 62 9.38 6.81 4.64
CA MET A 62 9.35 5.48 4.05
C MET A 62 10.68 4.71 4.13
N SER A 63 11.80 5.40 4.32
CA SER A 63 13.10 4.72 4.49
C SER A 63 13.16 3.94 5.80
N GLU A 64 12.59 4.48 6.88
CA GLU A 64 12.45 3.79 8.17
C GLU A 64 11.53 2.57 8.06
N VAL A 65 10.45 2.68 7.28
CA VAL A 65 9.53 1.56 7.04
C VAL A 65 10.22 0.45 6.26
N ILE A 66 10.96 0.79 5.21
CA ILE A 66 11.71 -0.19 4.42
C ILE A 66 12.74 -0.91 5.31
N ASP A 67 13.46 -0.18 6.13
CA ASP A 67 14.45 -0.75 7.07
C ASP A 67 13.77 -1.71 8.06
N HIS A 68 12.70 -1.27 8.74
CA HIS A 68 11.95 -2.06 9.69
C HIS A 68 11.41 -3.36 9.07
N VAL A 69 10.82 -3.28 7.89
CA VAL A 69 10.24 -4.45 7.19
C VAL A 69 11.33 -5.40 6.71
N LEU A 70 12.44 -4.89 6.16
CA LEU A 70 13.56 -5.71 5.70
C LEU A 70 14.29 -6.40 6.86
N ALA A 71 14.48 -5.73 7.98
CA ALA A 71 15.04 -6.33 9.19
C ALA A 71 14.21 -7.50 9.69
N SER A 72 12.87 -7.31 9.76
CA SER A 72 11.95 -8.37 10.15
C SER A 72 11.90 -9.52 9.13
N PHE A 73 11.90 -9.19 7.83
CA PHE A 73 11.92 -10.18 6.74
C PHE A 73 13.17 -11.06 6.79
N ALA A 74 14.33 -10.46 6.96
CA ALA A 74 15.59 -11.17 7.02
C ALA A 74 15.67 -12.15 8.21
N ALA A 75 15.13 -11.72 9.36
CA ALA A 75 15.21 -12.50 10.59
C ALA A 75 14.17 -13.62 10.68
N HIS A 76 13.00 -13.46 10.06
CA HIS A 76 11.83 -14.32 10.36
C HIS A 76 11.15 -14.94 9.13
N ALA A 77 11.36 -14.42 7.91
CA ALA A 77 10.72 -14.97 6.72
C ALA A 77 11.34 -16.33 6.32
N PRO A 78 10.54 -17.27 5.78
CA PRO A 78 11.05 -18.50 5.20
C PRO A 78 12.13 -18.23 4.15
N GLY A 79 13.10 -19.15 4.03
CA GLY A 79 14.25 -18.97 3.14
C GLY A 79 13.88 -18.85 1.65
N ASP A 80 12.74 -19.39 1.25
CA ASP A 80 12.17 -19.32 -0.10
C ASP A 80 11.20 -18.15 -0.30
N ALA A 81 10.90 -17.38 0.76
CA ALA A 81 10.03 -16.22 0.66
C ALA A 81 10.69 -15.07 -0.10
N ARG A 82 9.89 -14.33 -0.86
CA ARG A 82 10.29 -13.10 -1.58
C ARG A 82 9.56 -11.88 -1.02
N LEU A 83 10.21 -10.74 -1.08
CA LEU A 83 9.62 -9.43 -0.75
C LEU A 83 9.69 -8.52 -1.98
N VAL A 84 8.55 -8.01 -2.40
CA VAL A 84 8.44 -7.00 -3.44
C VAL A 84 8.14 -5.66 -2.78
N VAL A 85 9.05 -4.70 -2.93
CA VAL A 85 8.84 -3.31 -2.52
C VAL A 85 8.41 -2.52 -3.75
N LYS A 86 7.24 -1.91 -3.71
CA LYS A 86 6.68 -1.20 -4.88
C LYS A 86 6.56 0.29 -4.60
N ASP A 87 7.16 1.10 -5.49
CA ASP A 87 7.09 2.57 -5.40
C ASP A 87 5.66 3.09 -5.60
N HIS A 88 5.37 4.23 -4.96
CA HIS A 88 4.08 4.88 -5.12
C HIS A 88 3.99 5.56 -6.50
N PRO A 89 2.87 5.46 -7.23
CA PRO A 89 2.75 6.02 -8.58
C PRO A 89 2.94 7.55 -8.66
N LEU A 90 2.71 8.27 -7.57
CA LEU A 90 2.86 9.72 -7.48
C LEU A 90 4.17 10.17 -6.79
N THR A 91 5.11 9.26 -6.51
CA THR A 91 6.40 9.64 -5.91
C THR A 91 7.11 10.65 -6.82
N PRO A 92 7.56 11.81 -6.31
CA PRO A 92 8.24 12.83 -7.11
C PRO A 92 9.67 12.44 -7.51
N GLY A 93 10.18 11.30 -7.07
CA GLY A 93 11.52 10.82 -7.37
C GLY A 93 12.66 11.59 -6.69
N LEU A 94 12.37 12.34 -5.63
CA LEU A 94 13.35 13.08 -4.84
C LEU A 94 14.20 12.15 -3.96
N VAL A 95 13.56 11.15 -3.37
CA VAL A 95 14.21 10.07 -2.64
C VAL A 95 14.36 8.86 -3.56
N ASN A 96 15.52 8.24 -3.55
CA ASN A 96 15.77 7.03 -4.35
C ASN A 96 15.51 5.77 -3.51
N TYR A 97 14.23 5.40 -3.38
CA TYR A 97 13.84 4.21 -2.61
C TYR A 97 14.39 2.91 -3.19
N GLN A 98 14.58 2.81 -4.50
CA GLN A 98 15.23 1.66 -5.12
C GLN A 98 16.65 1.45 -4.57
N ARG A 99 17.44 2.55 -4.49
CA ARG A 99 18.81 2.48 -3.93
C ARG A 99 18.78 2.13 -2.44
N ILE A 100 17.86 2.73 -1.68
CA ILE A 100 17.70 2.46 -0.25
C ILE A 100 17.36 0.99 -0.03
N THR A 101 16.34 0.47 -0.72
CA THR A 101 15.92 -0.93 -0.63
C THR A 101 17.08 -1.88 -0.96
N LYS A 102 17.80 -1.63 -2.07
CA LYS A 102 18.97 -2.46 -2.45
C LYS A 102 20.10 -2.41 -1.44
N THR A 103 20.35 -1.25 -0.85
CA THR A 103 21.41 -1.10 0.17
C THR A 103 21.04 -1.85 1.44
N LEU A 104 19.82 -1.70 1.92
CA LEU A 104 19.32 -2.39 3.10
C LEU A 104 19.18 -3.90 2.89
N ALA A 105 18.70 -4.35 1.72
CA ALA A 105 18.63 -5.77 1.38
C ALA A 105 20.01 -6.44 1.39
N LYS A 106 21.05 -5.74 0.92
CA LYS A 106 22.44 -6.20 1.05
C LYS A 106 22.94 -6.20 2.50
N HIS A 107 22.58 -5.18 3.28
CA HIS A 107 22.95 -5.09 4.70
C HIS A 107 22.40 -6.27 5.51
N TYR A 108 21.17 -6.69 5.21
CA TYR A 108 20.49 -7.80 5.87
C TYR A 108 20.71 -9.17 5.18
N ASP A 109 21.57 -9.26 4.17
CA ASP A 109 21.88 -10.49 3.43
C ASP A 109 20.65 -11.18 2.79
N VAL A 110 19.75 -10.38 2.24
CA VAL A 110 18.52 -10.85 1.57
C VAL A 110 18.35 -10.26 0.16
N ALA A 111 19.43 -9.78 -0.45
CA ALA A 111 19.39 -9.05 -1.72
C ALA A 111 18.88 -9.89 -2.91
N ASP A 112 19.01 -11.20 -2.86
CA ASP A 112 18.53 -12.19 -3.82
C ASP A 112 17.04 -12.49 -3.72
N ARG A 113 16.39 -12.09 -2.62
CA ARG A 113 14.99 -12.33 -2.30
C ARG A 113 14.15 -11.05 -2.26
N VAL A 114 14.73 -9.90 -2.63
CA VAL A 114 14.05 -8.59 -2.54
C VAL A 114 14.07 -7.89 -3.87
N ASP A 115 12.88 -7.64 -4.42
CA ASP A 115 12.69 -6.88 -5.63
C ASP A 115 12.16 -5.48 -5.34
N PHE A 116 12.54 -4.53 -6.21
CA PHE A 116 11.98 -3.18 -6.19
C PHE A 116 11.31 -2.89 -7.53
N LEU A 117 10.04 -2.48 -7.48
CA LEU A 117 9.27 -2.08 -8.64
C LEU A 117 9.03 -0.57 -8.64
N ASP A 118 9.42 0.09 -9.71
CA ASP A 118 9.08 1.49 -9.99
C ASP A 118 7.63 1.60 -10.51
N SER A 119 7.11 0.52 -11.13
CA SER A 119 5.79 0.42 -11.75
C SER A 119 5.17 -0.96 -11.45
N GLY A 120 4.29 -1.46 -12.31
CA GLY A 120 3.68 -2.79 -12.22
C GLY A 120 2.21 -2.77 -11.84
N HIS A 121 1.47 -3.71 -12.40
CA HIS A 121 0.01 -3.80 -12.28
C HIS A 121 -0.41 -4.35 -10.90
N MET A 122 -0.89 -3.45 -10.02
CA MET A 122 -1.25 -3.78 -8.65
C MET A 122 -2.29 -4.91 -8.53
N PRO A 123 -3.38 -4.95 -9.31
CA PRO A 123 -4.34 -6.07 -9.24
C PRO A 123 -3.71 -7.43 -9.50
N THR A 124 -2.78 -7.53 -10.45
CA THR A 124 -2.04 -8.78 -10.72
C THR A 124 -1.21 -9.20 -9.52
N LEU A 125 -0.44 -8.27 -8.93
CA LEU A 125 0.32 -8.55 -7.72
C LEU A 125 -0.60 -9.02 -6.59
N LEU A 126 -1.67 -8.28 -6.31
CA LEU A 126 -2.63 -8.61 -5.25
C LEU A 126 -3.28 -9.98 -5.47
N SER A 127 -3.41 -10.44 -6.69
CA SER A 127 -4.00 -11.77 -6.98
C SER A 127 -3.05 -12.93 -6.68
N HIS A 128 -1.75 -12.69 -6.52
CA HIS A 128 -0.75 -13.78 -6.42
C HIS A 128 0.12 -13.73 -5.15
N ILE A 129 0.13 -12.61 -4.40
CA ILE A 129 0.94 -12.49 -3.18
C ILE A 129 0.41 -13.37 -2.04
N ALA A 130 1.31 -13.78 -1.16
CA ALA A 130 1.00 -14.46 0.10
C ALA A 130 0.46 -13.47 1.15
N GLY A 131 0.93 -12.22 1.13
CA GLY A 131 0.46 -11.19 2.03
C GLY A 131 0.95 -9.79 1.66
N LEU A 132 0.27 -8.77 2.18
CA LEU A 132 0.62 -7.37 2.00
C LEU A 132 0.96 -6.73 3.34
N ILE A 133 2.04 -5.96 3.38
CA ILE A 133 2.43 -5.13 4.54
C ILE A 133 2.23 -3.67 4.15
N THR A 134 1.59 -2.89 4.99
CA THR A 134 1.44 -1.46 4.77
C THR A 134 1.38 -0.71 6.09
N ILE A 135 1.64 0.60 6.06
CA ILE A 135 1.41 1.43 7.25
C ILE A 135 -0.12 1.55 7.45
N ASN A 136 -0.78 2.31 6.61
CA ASN A 136 -2.22 2.59 6.69
C ASN A 136 -2.81 2.97 5.31
N SER A 137 -2.17 2.51 4.22
CA SER A 137 -2.58 2.81 2.85
C SER A 137 -3.89 2.13 2.47
N THR A 138 -4.63 2.75 1.55
CA THR A 138 -5.78 2.14 0.85
C THR A 138 -5.39 0.88 0.06
N ALA A 139 -4.11 0.66 -0.23
CA ALA A 139 -3.61 -0.61 -0.79
C ALA A 139 -3.92 -1.81 0.12
N GLY A 140 -3.96 -1.61 1.46
CA GLY A 140 -4.40 -2.64 2.40
C GLY A 140 -5.86 -3.02 2.22
N ALA A 141 -6.77 -2.05 2.09
CA ALA A 141 -8.17 -2.32 1.79
C ALA A 141 -8.34 -3.04 0.43
N SER A 142 -7.50 -2.69 -0.56
CA SER A 142 -7.47 -3.40 -1.84
C SER A 142 -6.99 -4.85 -1.70
N ALA A 143 -6.00 -5.11 -0.84
CA ALA A 143 -5.54 -6.47 -0.56
C ALA A 143 -6.64 -7.31 0.12
N LEU A 144 -7.36 -6.73 1.08
CA LEU A 144 -8.54 -7.37 1.71
C LEU A 144 -9.61 -7.72 0.66
N LEU A 145 -9.88 -6.82 -0.29
CA LEU A 145 -10.82 -7.09 -1.40
C LEU A 145 -10.36 -8.29 -2.25
N HIS A 146 -9.06 -8.48 -2.42
CA HIS A 146 -8.45 -9.62 -3.12
C HIS A 146 -8.26 -10.84 -2.19
N GLN A 147 -8.85 -10.83 -0.99
CA GLN A 147 -8.76 -11.91 0.01
C GLN A 147 -7.31 -12.22 0.44
N ARG A 148 -6.44 -11.21 0.45
CA ARG A 148 -5.03 -11.38 0.83
C ARG A 148 -4.81 -11.04 2.29
N PRO A 149 -4.04 -11.86 3.00
CA PRO A 149 -3.53 -11.51 4.32
C PRO A 149 -2.91 -10.12 4.29
N THR A 150 -3.26 -9.31 5.28
CA THR A 150 -2.79 -7.91 5.33
C THR A 150 -2.30 -7.60 6.73
N PHE A 151 -1.03 -7.19 6.83
CA PHE A 151 -0.43 -6.68 8.06
C PHE A 151 -0.37 -5.15 8.00
N VAL A 152 -0.78 -4.48 9.06
CA VAL A 152 -0.76 -3.02 9.17
C VAL A 152 0.23 -2.58 10.25
N LEU A 153 1.09 -1.62 9.91
CA LEU A 153 2.10 -1.08 10.82
C LEU A 153 1.58 0.12 11.63
N ALA A 154 0.34 0.56 11.35
CA ALA A 154 -0.37 1.60 12.08
C ALA A 154 -1.87 1.25 12.18
N ASN A 155 -2.74 2.21 12.47
CA ASN A 155 -4.17 2.02 12.72
C ASN A 155 -5.09 2.60 11.62
N PRO A 156 -5.14 2.02 10.40
CA PRO A 156 -6.16 2.41 9.43
C PRO A 156 -7.56 1.96 9.88
N ILE A 157 -8.60 2.57 9.30
CA ILE A 157 -10.00 2.26 9.64
C ILE A 157 -10.37 0.77 9.45
N TYR A 158 -9.63 0.04 8.62
CA TYR A 158 -9.82 -1.39 8.37
C TYR A 158 -8.95 -2.29 9.28
N ALA A 159 -8.19 -1.72 10.23
CA ALA A 159 -7.41 -2.48 11.22
C ALA A 159 -8.34 -3.07 12.29
N LEU A 160 -9.18 -4.02 11.89
CA LEU A 160 -10.16 -4.67 12.74
C LEU A 160 -9.79 -6.15 12.95
N PRO A 161 -10.06 -6.72 14.14
CA PRO A 161 -9.94 -8.15 14.37
C PRO A 161 -10.72 -8.95 13.31
N GLY A 162 -10.08 -9.91 12.69
CA GLY A 162 -10.64 -10.71 11.61
C GLY A 162 -10.46 -10.11 10.20
N LEU A 163 -10.10 -8.83 10.05
CA LEU A 163 -9.76 -8.25 8.75
C LEU A 163 -8.24 -8.21 8.51
N THR A 164 -7.48 -7.73 9.49
CA THR A 164 -6.02 -7.63 9.38
C THR A 164 -5.36 -8.62 10.32
N GLN A 165 -4.12 -8.98 10.00
CA GLN A 165 -3.30 -9.86 10.83
C GLN A 165 -3.08 -9.26 12.21
N PRO A 166 -3.45 -9.92 13.29
CA PRO A 166 -3.12 -9.50 14.65
C PRO A 166 -1.68 -9.88 15.02
N GLY A 167 -1.14 -9.29 16.08
CA GLY A 167 0.14 -9.66 16.67
C GLY A 167 1.33 -8.95 16.04
N LYS A 168 2.42 -9.67 15.85
CA LYS A 168 3.69 -9.11 15.40
C LYS A 168 3.96 -9.39 13.92
N LEU A 169 4.76 -8.52 13.28
CA LEU A 169 5.18 -8.69 11.89
C LEU A 169 5.99 -9.99 11.69
N GLU A 170 6.72 -10.42 12.71
CA GLU A 170 7.51 -11.65 12.69
C GLU A 170 6.64 -12.90 12.41
N ASP A 171 5.44 -12.96 13.00
CA ASP A 171 4.52 -14.08 12.82
C ASP A 171 3.86 -14.07 11.43
N PHE A 172 3.75 -12.90 10.83
CA PHE A 172 3.10 -12.72 9.53
C PHE A 172 3.84 -13.42 8.39
N TRP A 173 5.15 -13.54 8.46
CA TRP A 173 5.96 -14.16 7.43
C TRP A 173 5.73 -15.67 7.28
N THR A 174 5.39 -16.33 8.39
CA THR A 174 5.20 -17.78 8.44
C THR A 174 3.74 -18.21 8.51
N HIS A 175 2.88 -17.36 9.08
CA HIS A 175 1.47 -17.66 9.32
C HIS A 175 0.55 -16.52 8.88
N PRO A 176 0.54 -16.13 7.59
CA PRO A 176 -0.33 -15.07 7.13
C PRO A 176 -1.80 -15.53 7.13
N VAL A 177 -2.65 -14.85 7.90
CA VAL A 177 -4.07 -15.19 8.05
C VAL A 177 -4.93 -14.42 7.05
N LYS A 178 -5.79 -15.14 6.33
CA LYS A 178 -6.74 -14.54 5.39
C LYS A 178 -7.82 -13.76 6.13
N PRO A 179 -8.33 -12.65 5.56
CA PRO A 179 -9.43 -11.90 6.15
C PRO A 179 -10.73 -12.71 6.16
N ASP A 180 -11.57 -12.46 7.17
CA ASP A 180 -12.97 -12.89 7.17
C ASP A 180 -13.73 -12.07 6.12
N MET A 181 -14.12 -12.72 5.04
CA MET A 181 -14.78 -12.05 3.92
C MET A 181 -16.22 -11.62 4.24
N THR A 182 -16.90 -12.30 5.15
CA THR A 182 -18.23 -11.89 5.61
C THR A 182 -18.12 -10.56 6.36
N LEU A 183 -17.20 -10.50 7.33
CA LEU A 183 -16.89 -9.27 8.05
C LEU A 183 -16.41 -8.15 7.11
N PHE A 184 -15.54 -8.47 6.14
CA PHE A 184 -15.06 -7.48 5.17
C PHE A 184 -16.20 -6.89 4.33
N HIS A 185 -17.15 -7.71 3.88
CA HIS A 185 -18.31 -7.21 3.13
C HIS A 185 -19.19 -6.30 3.99
N HIS A 186 -19.43 -6.65 5.24
CA HIS A 186 -20.17 -5.79 6.18
C HIS A 186 -19.44 -4.47 6.42
N PHE A 187 -18.15 -4.53 6.74
CA PHE A 187 -17.32 -3.35 6.93
C PHE A 187 -17.34 -2.44 5.71
N ARG A 188 -17.04 -3.00 4.53
CA ARG A 188 -17.04 -2.24 3.26
C ARG A 188 -18.38 -1.58 2.97
N ASN A 189 -19.47 -2.30 3.13
CA ASN A 189 -20.82 -1.75 2.92
C ASN A 189 -21.11 -0.64 3.91
N THR A 190 -20.77 -0.81 5.17
CA THR A 190 -20.93 0.24 6.18
C THR A 190 -20.15 1.50 5.77
N VAL A 191 -18.88 1.38 5.44
CA VAL A 191 -18.04 2.52 5.01
C VAL A 191 -18.66 3.22 3.78
N ILE A 192 -19.05 2.46 2.75
CA ILE A 192 -19.65 3.01 1.52
C ILE A 192 -20.93 3.80 1.83
N HIS A 193 -21.81 3.26 2.66
CA HIS A 193 -23.12 3.86 2.90
C HIS A 193 -23.12 4.97 3.95
N THR A 194 -22.15 4.99 4.86
CA THR A 194 -22.13 5.95 5.96
C THR A 194 -21.13 7.09 5.76
N THR A 195 -19.96 6.82 5.17
CA THR A 195 -18.85 7.79 5.13
C THR A 195 -18.45 8.21 3.72
N GLN A 196 -18.85 7.46 2.68
CA GLN A 196 -18.41 7.74 1.31
C GLN A 196 -19.49 8.45 0.51
N ILE A 197 -19.04 9.29 -0.42
CA ILE A 197 -19.86 9.92 -1.45
C ILE A 197 -19.36 9.38 -2.78
N ASN A 198 -20.27 8.78 -3.56
CA ASN A 198 -19.93 8.27 -4.87
C ASN A 198 -19.71 9.41 -5.87
N GLY A 199 -18.55 9.44 -6.48
CA GLY A 199 -18.13 10.44 -7.46
C GLY A 199 -16.61 10.55 -7.51
N CYS A 200 -16.11 11.43 -8.37
CA CYS A 200 -14.67 11.79 -8.42
C CYS A 200 -14.53 13.21 -8.95
N PHE A 201 -13.35 13.79 -8.79
CA PHE A 201 -13.03 15.15 -9.26
C PHE A 201 -12.41 15.17 -10.66
N ASP A 202 -12.11 14.00 -11.23
CA ASP A 202 -11.33 13.88 -12.47
C ASP A 202 -12.21 13.80 -13.73
N SER A 203 -13.53 13.70 -13.58
CA SER A 203 -14.46 13.65 -14.71
C SER A 203 -15.74 14.44 -14.41
N ARG A 204 -16.35 15.01 -15.48
CA ARG A 204 -17.59 15.77 -15.35
C ARG A 204 -18.73 14.94 -14.75
N SER A 205 -18.91 13.71 -15.22
CA SER A 205 -19.90 12.79 -14.68
C SER A 205 -19.64 12.43 -13.22
N GLY A 206 -18.37 12.26 -12.83
CA GLY A 206 -17.98 12.02 -11.44
C GLY A 206 -18.28 13.22 -10.54
N ILE A 207 -17.99 14.44 -11.02
CA ILE A 207 -18.30 15.68 -10.30
C ILE A 207 -19.83 15.82 -10.13
N ASP A 208 -20.61 15.64 -11.19
CA ASP A 208 -22.07 15.74 -11.13
C ASP A 208 -22.67 14.72 -10.12
N MET A 209 -22.14 13.49 -10.10
CA MET A 209 -22.53 12.49 -9.11
C MET A 209 -22.17 12.92 -7.66
N ALA A 210 -20.96 13.44 -7.46
CA ALA A 210 -20.50 13.87 -6.15
C ALA A 210 -21.31 15.06 -5.63
N VAL A 211 -21.51 16.09 -6.44
CA VAL A 211 -22.23 17.33 -6.06
C VAL A 211 -23.62 17.04 -5.56
N ASN A 212 -24.41 16.27 -6.29
CA ASN A 212 -25.80 15.96 -5.89
C ASN A 212 -25.86 15.24 -4.54
N LYS A 213 -24.95 14.29 -4.30
CA LYS A 213 -24.89 13.55 -3.02
C LYS A 213 -24.24 14.33 -1.87
N CYS A 214 -23.31 15.23 -2.17
CA CYS A 214 -22.72 16.13 -1.18
C CYS A 214 -23.77 17.07 -0.58
N LEU A 215 -24.66 17.61 -1.42
CA LEU A 215 -25.73 18.52 -0.95
C LEU A 215 -26.61 17.81 0.08
N ASP A 216 -27.03 16.57 -0.19
CA ASP A 216 -27.85 15.80 0.74
C ASP A 216 -27.16 15.61 2.10
N VAL A 217 -25.85 15.33 2.09
CA VAL A 217 -25.06 15.13 3.32
C VAL A 217 -24.85 16.45 4.06
N LEU A 218 -24.53 17.54 3.36
CA LEU A 218 -24.31 18.87 3.97
C LEU A 218 -25.58 19.47 4.54
N MET A 219 -26.73 19.18 3.95
CA MET A 219 -28.03 19.67 4.42
C MET A 219 -28.68 18.79 5.49
N ALA A 220 -28.13 17.60 5.73
CA ALA A 220 -28.65 16.68 6.74
C ALA A 220 -28.41 17.22 8.15
N LYS A 221 -29.39 17.07 9.05
CA LYS A 221 -29.27 17.49 10.46
C LYS A 221 -28.41 16.53 11.29
N THR A 222 -28.32 15.27 10.88
CA THR A 222 -27.56 14.20 11.52
C THR A 222 -26.70 13.49 10.49
N SER A 223 -25.56 12.99 10.91
CA SER A 223 -24.70 12.18 10.02
C SER A 223 -25.36 10.84 9.71
N ARG A 224 -24.98 10.21 8.58
CA ARG A 224 -25.49 8.89 8.24
C ARG A 224 -25.12 7.84 9.30
N ILE A 225 -23.96 7.97 9.96
CA ILE A 225 -23.55 7.09 11.06
C ILE A 225 -24.49 7.24 12.25
N GLU A 226 -24.82 8.47 12.66
CA GLU A 226 -25.72 8.73 13.79
C GLU A 226 -27.11 8.12 13.59
N ASN A 227 -27.56 7.92 12.36
CA ASN A 227 -28.82 7.25 12.08
C ASN A 227 -28.81 5.73 12.30
N PHE A 228 -27.62 5.14 12.54
CA PHE A 228 -27.45 3.70 12.86
C PHE A 228 -27.15 3.43 14.34
N LEU A 229 -26.86 4.47 15.11
CA LEU A 229 -26.63 4.42 16.57
C LEU A 229 -27.91 4.73 17.35
#